data_fa9e9b2b38063b62cc1be1a87e758090
#
_entry.id   fa9e9b2b38063b62cc1be1a87e758090
#
_cell.length_a   1.000
_cell.length_b   1.000
_cell.length_c   1.000
_cell.angle_alpha   90.00
_cell.angle_beta   90.00
_cell.angle_gamma   90.00
#
_symmetry.space_group_name_H-M   'P 1'
#
loop_
_entity.id
_entity.type
_entity.pdbx_description
1 polymer ?
#
loop_
_entity_poly.entity_id
_entity_poly.type
_entity_poly.pdbx_seq_one_letter_code
_entity_poly.pdbx_strand_id
1 'polypeptide(L)'
;MGPYLKTRIVRLTAGRIRETARDLRKIAAVDPSVRRVTEKIVLDVRRHGDSAVRRWSQRLDRTRLRTLAATKREMRLAAAKVPPEDIEALRFVAERLRSQALLDLKMVRSSTSSRRGVRIARVFLPFDSVGCYVPGGRVAYPSSLIMSAVLAKTAGVARTAVCSPPLPNGALNPLVAAAASLCEVDEVYKVGGAQAVAAMAYGTESIEPVDKIVGPGGPYVLAAKQIVSNDLAIDL
;
A
#
# COMPACT_ATOMS: atom_id res chain seq x y z
N MET A 1 22.38 20.08 1.93
CA MET A 1 22.70 19.12 0.83
C MET A 1 22.93 17.77 1.47
N GLY A 2 22.00 16.83 1.31
CA GLY A 2 22.14 15.47 1.84
C GLY A 2 23.10 14.65 0.97
N PRO A 3 23.73 13.62 1.52
CA PRO A 3 24.65 12.80 0.75
C PRO A 3 23.88 12.11 -0.38
N TYR A 4 24.28 12.42 -1.60
CA TYR A 4 23.79 11.70 -2.79
C TYR A 4 24.12 10.22 -2.61
N LEU A 5 23.11 9.37 -2.73
CA LEU A 5 23.28 7.93 -2.82
C LEU A 5 24.30 7.65 -3.95
N LYS A 6 25.50 7.20 -3.58
CA LYS A 6 26.49 6.75 -4.56
C LYS A 6 25.95 5.51 -5.24
N THR A 7 25.45 5.67 -6.46
CA THR A 7 25.03 4.54 -7.29
C THR A 7 26.26 3.65 -7.57
N ARG A 8 26.22 2.42 -7.10
CA ARG A 8 27.25 1.43 -7.36
C ARG A 8 26.91 0.68 -8.65
N ILE A 9 27.69 0.89 -9.69
CA ILE A 9 27.57 0.12 -10.93
C ILE A 9 28.30 -1.21 -10.73
N VAL A 10 27.57 -2.31 -10.81
CA VAL A 10 28.13 -3.67 -10.74
C VAL A 10 28.12 -4.27 -12.14
N ARG A 11 29.31 -4.53 -12.69
CA ARG A 11 29.44 -5.26 -13.96
C ARG A 11 29.33 -6.76 -13.69
N LEU A 12 28.35 -7.41 -14.32
CA LEU A 12 28.15 -8.84 -14.22
C LEU A 12 29.05 -9.56 -15.22
N THR A 13 29.90 -10.46 -14.74
CA THR A 13 30.64 -11.40 -15.55
C THR A 13 30.10 -12.81 -15.28
N ALA A 14 30.13 -13.68 -16.28
CA ALA A 14 29.55 -15.03 -16.18
C ALA A 14 30.01 -15.81 -14.92
N GLY A 15 31.29 -15.69 -14.54
CA GLY A 15 31.87 -16.36 -13.36
C GLY A 15 31.43 -15.77 -12.02
N ARG A 16 30.88 -14.53 -11.97
CA ARG A 16 30.52 -13.84 -10.72
C ARG A 16 29.01 -13.67 -10.50
N ILE A 17 28.19 -14.17 -11.42
CA ILE A 17 26.72 -13.99 -11.35
C ILE A 17 26.16 -14.54 -10.01
N ARG A 18 26.57 -15.73 -9.59
CA ARG A 18 26.09 -16.35 -8.36
C ARG A 18 26.50 -15.58 -7.10
N GLU A 19 27.72 -15.08 -7.05
CA GLU A 19 28.25 -14.26 -5.95
C GLU A 19 27.49 -12.94 -5.85
N THR A 20 27.37 -12.23 -6.98
CA THR A 20 26.64 -10.96 -7.08
C THR A 20 25.17 -11.13 -6.69
N ALA A 21 24.52 -12.23 -7.13
CA ALA A 21 23.14 -12.52 -6.76
C ALA A 21 22.99 -12.76 -5.24
N ARG A 22 23.96 -13.42 -4.58
CA ARG A 22 23.96 -13.57 -3.10
C ARG A 22 24.09 -12.22 -2.40
N ASP A 23 24.99 -11.35 -2.89
CA ASP A 23 25.19 -10.04 -2.28
C ASP A 23 23.97 -9.12 -2.45
N LEU A 24 23.33 -9.15 -3.62
CA LEU A 24 22.07 -8.43 -3.85
C LEU A 24 20.94 -8.94 -2.93
N ARG A 25 20.84 -10.25 -2.71
CA ARG A 25 19.86 -10.81 -1.77
C ARG A 25 20.10 -10.36 -0.32
N LYS A 26 21.38 -10.24 0.12
CA LYS A 26 21.70 -9.70 1.44
C LYS A 26 21.28 -8.25 1.60
N ILE A 27 21.45 -7.43 0.54
CA ILE A 27 21.03 -6.02 0.52
C ILE A 27 19.50 -5.90 0.59
N ALA A 28 18.77 -6.82 -0.05
CA ALA A 28 17.31 -6.87 -0.04
C ALA A 28 16.71 -7.44 1.25
N ALA A 29 17.51 -8.08 2.11
CA ALA A 29 17.03 -8.62 3.38
C ALA A 29 16.69 -7.49 4.37
N VAL A 30 15.57 -7.65 5.07
CA VAL A 30 15.19 -6.73 6.15
C VAL A 30 16.16 -6.90 7.32
N ASP A 31 16.73 -5.79 7.78
CA ASP A 31 17.61 -5.77 8.94
C ASP A 31 16.92 -6.37 10.17
N PRO A 32 17.56 -7.32 10.92
CA PRO A 32 16.97 -7.92 12.10
C PRO A 32 16.54 -6.92 13.19
N SER A 33 17.21 -5.77 13.28
CA SER A 33 16.82 -4.71 14.22
C SER A 33 15.51 -4.04 13.79
N VAL A 34 15.33 -3.77 12.49
CA VAL A 34 14.09 -3.26 11.90
C VAL A 34 12.96 -4.26 12.16
N ARG A 35 13.20 -5.54 11.91
CA ARG A 35 12.22 -6.60 12.13
C ARG A 35 11.73 -6.63 13.58
N ARG A 36 12.65 -6.63 14.57
CA ARG A 36 12.31 -6.64 16.01
C ARG A 36 11.45 -5.44 16.43
N VAL A 37 11.79 -4.24 15.95
CA VAL A 37 10.98 -3.05 16.24
C VAL A 37 9.61 -3.17 15.59
N THR A 38 9.54 -3.64 14.35
CA THR A 38 8.30 -3.81 13.61
C THR A 38 7.38 -4.85 14.27
N GLU A 39 7.91 -5.97 14.74
CA GLU A 39 7.15 -6.99 15.48
C GLU A 39 6.46 -6.39 16.72
N LYS A 40 7.17 -5.54 17.47
CA LYS A 40 6.58 -4.83 18.62
C LYS A 40 5.42 -3.93 18.20
N ILE A 41 5.58 -3.18 17.09
CA ILE A 41 4.52 -2.31 16.56
C ILE A 41 3.30 -3.14 16.15
N VAL A 42 3.52 -4.20 15.37
CA VAL A 42 2.44 -5.06 14.86
C VAL A 42 1.67 -5.71 16.02
N LEU A 43 2.36 -6.26 16.99
CA LEU A 43 1.74 -6.89 18.18
C LEU A 43 1.00 -5.87 19.05
N ASP A 44 1.54 -4.65 19.21
CA ASP A 44 0.88 -3.60 19.98
C ASP A 44 -0.43 -3.15 19.32
N VAL A 45 -0.42 -2.96 17.99
CA VAL A 45 -1.63 -2.60 17.23
C VAL A 45 -2.66 -3.74 17.29
N ARG A 46 -2.25 -4.99 17.10
CA ARG A 46 -3.15 -6.15 17.19
C ARG A 46 -3.85 -6.25 18.55
N ARG A 47 -3.17 -5.84 19.64
CA ARG A 47 -3.72 -5.93 21.00
C ARG A 47 -4.54 -4.72 21.41
N HIS A 48 -4.18 -3.54 20.98
CA HIS A 48 -4.68 -2.28 21.52
C HIS A 48 -5.31 -1.35 20.46
N GLY A 49 -5.50 -1.83 19.22
CA GLY A 49 -6.25 -1.16 18.16
C GLY A 49 -5.84 0.30 17.92
N ASP A 50 -6.83 1.15 17.80
CA ASP A 50 -6.66 2.61 17.55
C ASP A 50 -5.73 3.30 18.54
N SER A 51 -5.75 2.89 19.80
CA SER A 51 -4.92 3.51 20.82
C SER A 51 -3.41 3.30 20.55
N ALA A 52 -3.05 2.10 20.10
CA ALA A 52 -1.67 1.80 19.67
C ALA A 52 -1.32 2.55 18.39
N VAL A 53 -2.21 2.57 17.39
CA VAL A 53 -1.99 3.31 16.14
C VAL A 53 -1.70 4.78 16.44
N ARG A 54 -2.49 5.44 17.32
CA ARG A 54 -2.27 6.84 17.71
C ARG A 54 -0.95 7.05 18.43
N ARG A 55 -0.58 6.15 19.38
CA ARG A 55 0.71 6.23 20.10
C ARG A 55 1.89 6.15 19.14
N TRP A 56 1.86 5.18 18.21
CA TRP A 56 2.93 5.01 17.24
C TRP A 56 3.00 6.15 16.23
N SER A 57 1.86 6.67 15.74
CA SER A 57 1.82 7.84 14.87
C SER A 57 2.38 9.09 15.58
N GLN A 58 2.06 9.28 16.86
CA GLN A 58 2.63 10.39 17.62
C GLN A 58 4.14 10.25 17.78
N ARG A 59 4.64 9.03 18.02
CA ARG A 59 6.07 8.77 18.23
C ARG A 59 6.89 8.83 16.94
N LEU A 60 6.37 8.29 15.84
CA LEU A 60 7.11 8.11 14.57
C LEU A 60 6.86 9.27 13.61
N ASP A 61 5.60 9.70 13.47
CA ASP A 61 5.19 10.76 12.56
C ASP A 61 5.11 12.13 13.25
N ARG A 62 5.31 12.18 14.59
CA ARG A 62 5.22 13.37 15.44
C ARG A 62 3.87 14.08 15.33
N THR A 63 2.82 13.33 15.00
CA THR A 63 1.48 13.88 14.74
C THR A 63 0.46 13.29 15.71
N ARG A 64 -0.31 14.17 16.37
CA ARG A 64 -1.44 13.77 17.22
C ARG A 64 -2.71 13.71 16.37
N LEU A 65 -3.22 12.52 16.12
CA LEU A 65 -4.43 12.31 15.35
C LEU A 65 -5.64 12.19 16.28
N ARG A 66 -6.64 13.05 16.08
CA ARG A 66 -7.96 12.91 16.73
C ARG A 66 -8.77 11.80 16.09
N THR A 67 -8.79 11.76 14.75
CA THR A 67 -9.44 10.74 13.93
C THR A 67 -8.43 10.14 12.98
N LEU A 68 -8.45 8.81 12.82
CA LEU A 68 -7.60 8.12 11.86
C LEU A 68 -8.18 8.25 10.45
N ALA A 69 -9.48 8.09 10.29
CA ALA A 69 -10.18 8.24 9.01
C ALA A 69 -10.22 9.71 8.57
N ALA A 70 -10.03 9.92 7.28
CA ALA A 70 -10.29 11.19 6.62
C ALA A 70 -11.77 11.26 6.21
N THR A 71 -12.47 12.33 6.61
CA THR A 71 -13.86 12.52 6.21
C THR A 71 -13.96 12.91 4.73
N LYS A 72 -15.11 12.64 4.08
CA LYS A 72 -15.37 13.10 2.71
C LYS A 72 -15.21 14.61 2.53
N ARG A 73 -15.54 15.39 3.58
CA ARG A 73 -15.34 16.85 3.60
C ARG A 73 -13.84 17.18 3.62
N GLU A 74 -13.07 16.53 4.48
CA GLU A 74 -11.61 16.72 4.55
C GLU A 74 -10.95 16.38 3.21
N MET A 75 -11.32 15.26 2.60
CA MET A 75 -10.82 14.85 1.28
C MET A 75 -11.12 15.90 0.21
N ARG A 76 -12.36 16.40 0.12
CA ARG A 76 -12.74 17.44 -0.86
C ARG A 76 -11.96 18.72 -0.66
N LEU A 77 -11.85 19.21 0.60
CA LEU A 77 -11.11 20.43 0.93
C LEU A 77 -9.60 20.29 0.69
N ALA A 78 -9.04 19.11 0.87
CA ALA A 78 -7.65 18.85 0.56
C ALA A 78 -7.42 18.79 -0.96
N ALA A 79 -8.23 18.05 -1.70
CA ALA A 79 -8.14 17.92 -3.15
C ALA A 79 -8.32 19.27 -3.87
N ALA A 80 -9.17 20.14 -3.37
CA ALA A 80 -9.38 21.50 -3.91
C ALA A 80 -8.14 22.42 -3.87
N LYS A 81 -7.09 22.02 -3.14
CA LYS A 81 -5.81 22.75 -3.08
C LYS A 81 -4.82 22.31 -4.18
N VAL A 82 -5.15 21.27 -4.93
CA VAL A 82 -4.28 20.77 -6.00
C VAL A 82 -4.51 21.59 -7.25
N PRO A 83 -3.44 22.05 -7.92
CA PRO A 83 -3.54 22.76 -9.19
C PRO A 83 -4.29 21.95 -10.25
N PRO A 84 -5.08 22.60 -11.14
CA PRO A 84 -5.82 21.91 -12.20
C PRO A 84 -4.94 21.04 -13.10
N GLU A 85 -3.75 21.52 -13.44
CA GLU A 85 -2.78 20.79 -14.26
C GLU A 85 -2.31 19.47 -13.61
N ASP A 86 -2.14 19.46 -12.29
CA ASP A 86 -1.79 18.24 -11.54
C ASP A 86 -2.98 17.26 -11.53
N ILE A 87 -4.20 17.76 -11.38
CA ILE A 87 -5.42 16.93 -11.46
C ILE A 87 -5.54 16.27 -12.84
N GLU A 88 -5.29 17.02 -13.90
CA GLU A 88 -5.32 16.48 -15.27
C GLU A 88 -4.25 15.42 -15.49
N ALA A 89 -3.04 15.65 -14.99
CA ALA A 89 -1.96 14.67 -15.04
C ALA A 89 -2.32 13.37 -14.28
N LEU A 90 -2.87 13.48 -13.07
CA LEU A 90 -3.32 12.33 -12.29
C LEU A 90 -4.45 11.56 -12.98
N ARG A 91 -5.41 12.28 -13.59
CA ARG A 91 -6.51 11.69 -14.37
C ARG A 91 -5.98 10.92 -15.57
N PHE A 92 -5.08 11.54 -16.35
CA PHE A 92 -4.46 10.90 -17.50
C PHE A 92 -3.77 9.58 -17.13
N VAL A 93 -2.99 9.56 -16.03
CA VAL A 93 -2.33 8.35 -15.55
C VAL A 93 -3.34 7.29 -15.12
N ALA A 94 -4.38 7.68 -14.38
CA ALA A 94 -5.41 6.75 -13.93
C ALA A 94 -6.18 6.11 -15.10
N GLU A 95 -6.53 6.89 -16.13
CA GLU A 95 -7.22 6.41 -17.34
C GLU A 95 -6.35 5.46 -18.15
N ARG A 96 -5.06 5.79 -18.33
CA ARG A 96 -4.10 4.92 -19.04
C ARG A 96 -3.94 3.59 -18.34
N LEU A 97 -3.77 3.63 -17.01
CA LEU A 97 -3.64 2.40 -16.22
C LEU A 97 -4.92 1.57 -16.24
N ARG A 98 -6.09 2.21 -16.12
CA ARG A 98 -7.39 1.51 -16.21
C ARG A 98 -7.55 0.82 -17.57
N SER A 99 -7.21 1.52 -18.64
CA SER A 99 -7.27 0.95 -19.99
C SER A 99 -6.38 -0.28 -20.13
N GLN A 100 -5.16 -0.23 -19.63
CA GLN A 100 -4.25 -1.38 -19.64
C GLN A 100 -4.77 -2.51 -18.75
N ALA A 101 -5.20 -2.21 -17.53
CA ALA A 101 -5.72 -3.20 -16.60
C ALA A 101 -6.96 -3.94 -17.14
N LEU A 102 -7.83 -3.25 -17.88
CA LEU A 102 -8.97 -3.88 -18.57
C LEU A 102 -8.53 -4.86 -19.68
N LEU A 103 -7.42 -4.57 -20.39
CA LEU A 103 -6.84 -5.50 -21.35
C LEU A 103 -6.27 -6.74 -20.65
N ASP A 104 -5.54 -6.54 -19.57
CA ASP A 104 -4.97 -7.65 -18.78
C ASP A 104 -6.07 -8.53 -18.18
N LEU A 105 -7.15 -7.93 -17.68
CA LEU A 105 -8.31 -8.66 -17.14
C LEU A 105 -8.98 -9.56 -18.18
N LYS A 106 -9.00 -9.18 -19.47
CA LYS A 106 -9.53 -10.02 -20.55
C LYS A 106 -8.72 -11.31 -20.73
N MET A 107 -7.46 -11.33 -20.31
CA MET A 107 -6.60 -12.52 -20.36
C MET A 107 -6.87 -13.49 -19.19
N VAL A 108 -7.50 -13.01 -18.13
CA VAL A 108 -7.84 -13.78 -16.92
C VAL A 108 -9.24 -14.37 -17.12
N ARG A 109 -9.30 -15.66 -17.47
CA ARG A 109 -10.58 -16.34 -17.76
C ARG A 109 -10.75 -17.58 -16.91
N SER A 110 -11.90 -17.69 -16.27
CA SER A 110 -12.34 -18.95 -15.67
C SER A 110 -12.62 -19.98 -16.75
N SER A 111 -12.24 -21.23 -16.50
CA SER A 111 -12.39 -22.33 -17.45
C SER A 111 -12.80 -23.61 -16.74
N THR A 112 -13.53 -24.46 -17.43
CA THR A 112 -13.90 -25.78 -16.94
C THR A 112 -13.50 -26.84 -17.98
N SER A 113 -12.88 -27.91 -17.53
CA SER A 113 -12.58 -29.09 -18.36
C SER A 113 -13.18 -30.35 -17.71
N SER A 114 -13.63 -31.27 -18.53
CA SER A 114 -14.16 -32.56 -18.06
C SER A 114 -13.51 -33.67 -18.85
N ARG A 115 -12.92 -34.68 -18.16
CA ARG A 115 -12.30 -35.81 -18.77
C ARG A 115 -12.45 -37.04 -17.86
N ARG A 116 -12.91 -38.17 -18.46
CA ARG A 116 -13.05 -39.46 -17.76
C ARG A 116 -13.79 -39.38 -16.42
N GLY A 117 -14.91 -38.62 -16.38
CA GLY A 117 -15.72 -38.47 -15.16
C GLY A 117 -15.19 -37.44 -14.14
N VAL A 118 -14.00 -36.85 -14.36
CA VAL A 118 -13.43 -35.81 -13.51
C VAL A 118 -13.70 -34.45 -14.15
N ARG A 119 -14.30 -33.54 -13.38
CA ARG A 119 -14.53 -32.12 -13.74
C ARG A 119 -13.56 -31.24 -12.98
N ILE A 120 -12.77 -30.45 -13.72
CA ILE A 120 -11.82 -29.47 -13.16
C ILE A 120 -12.30 -28.09 -13.57
N ALA A 121 -12.55 -27.22 -12.58
CA ALA A 121 -12.87 -25.81 -12.80
C ALA A 121 -11.71 -24.94 -12.27
N ARG A 122 -11.23 -24.01 -13.10
CA ARG A 122 -10.34 -22.92 -12.71
C ARG A 122 -11.20 -21.65 -12.60
N VAL A 123 -11.27 -21.08 -11.42
CA VAL A 123 -12.09 -19.90 -11.16
C VAL A 123 -11.19 -18.75 -10.69
N PHE A 124 -11.37 -17.57 -11.25
CA PHE A 124 -10.73 -16.34 -10.82
C PHE A 124 -11.78 -15.46 -10.16
N LEU A 125 -11.52 -15.06 -8.91
CA LEU A 125 -12.38 -14.19 -8.12
C LEU A 125 -11.57 -12.99 -7.63
N PRO A 126 -12.16 -11.78 -7.60
CA PRO A 126 -11.53 -10.65 -6.92
C PRO A 126 -11.44 -10.91 -5.41
N PHE A 127 -10.56 -10.21 -4.72
CA PHE A 127 -10.63 -10.08 -3.27
C PHE A 127 -11.85 -9.22 -2.89
N ASP A 128 -12.44 -9.46 -1.74
CA ASP A 128 -13.54 -8.63 -1.26
C ASP A 128 -13.03 -7.24 -0.86
N SER A 129 -11.83 -7.18 -0.26
CA SER A 129 -11.23 -5.93 0.19
C SER A 129 -9.72 -5.86 -0.04
N VAL A 130 -9.22 -4.65 -0.37
CA VAL A 130 -7.79 -4.38 -0.58
C VAL A 130 -7.38 -3.12 0.17
N GLY A 131 -6.33 -3.22 0.97
CA GLY A 131 -5.65 -2.11 1.61
C GLY A 131 -4.47 -1.62 0.77
N CYS A 132 -4.51 -0.37 0.34
CA CYS A 132 -3.46 0.28 -0.43
C CYS A 132 -2.58 1.11 0.50
N TYR A 133 -1.36 0.68 0.76
CA TYR A 133 -0.39 1.49 1.47
C TYR A 133 0.26 2.51 0.52
N VAL A 134 0.17 3.78 0.87
CA VAL A 134 0.74 4.89 0.10
C VAL A 134 1.81 5.59 0.92
N PRO A 135 3.07 5.55 0.50
CA PRO A 135 4.12 6.27 1.20
C PRO A 135 3.84 7.78 1.27
N GLY A 136 4.36 8.41 2.30
CA GLY A 136 4.22 9.85 2.50
C GLY A 136 5.37 10.39 3.35
N GLY A 137 5.21 11.59 3.87
CA GLY A 137 6.18 12.29 4.68
C GLY A 137 6.82 13.46 3.92
N ARG A 138 8.04 13.32 3.39
CA ARG A 138 8.72 14.42 2.67
C ARG A 138 8.13 14.69 1.29
N VAL A 139 7.65 13.67 0.61
CA VAL A 139 7.07 13.75 -0.74
C VAL A 139 5.79 12.92 -0.78
N ALA A 140 4.78 13.41 -1.51
CA ALA A 140 3.57 12.65 -1.78
C ALA A 140 3.80 11.67 -2.93
N TYR A 141 3.14 10.51 -2.86
CA TYR A 141 3.20 9.48 -3.89
C TYR A 141 1.80 9.15 -4.44
N PRO A 142 1.11 10.10 -5.08
CA PRO A 142 -0.22 9.86 -5.64
C PRO A 142 -0.21 8.78 -6.71
N SER A 143 0.91 8.62 -7.44
CA SER A 143 1.09 7.55 -8.43
C SER A 143 1.00 6.16 -7.79
N SER A 144 1.56 5.95 -6.60
CA SER A 144 1.46 4.66 -5.89
C SER A 144 0.02 4.33 -5.52
N LEU A 145 -0.77 5.36 -5.13
CA LEU A 145 -2.20 5.19 -4.90
C LEU A 145 -2.92 4.78 -6.18
N ILE A 146 -2.71 5.53 -7.27
CA ILE A 146 -3.35 5.25 -8.56
C ILE A 146 -3.01 3.84 -9.04
N MET A 147 -1.73 3.43 -8.98
CA MET A 147 -1.28 2.11 -9.40
C MET A 147 -1.90 0.98 -8.57
N SER A 148 -2.18 1.20 -7.30
CA SER A 148 -2.81 0.20 -6.44
C SER A 148 -4.34 0.20 -6.56
N ALA A 149 -4.98 1.36 -6.41
CA ALA A 149 -6.43 1.48 -6.36
C ALA A 149 -7.11 1.22 -7.71
N VAL A 150 -6.54 1.73 -8.82
CA VAL A 150 -7.10 1.50 -10.16
C VAL A 150 -7.09 0.01 -10.50
N LEU A 151 -6.00 -0.71 -10.17
CA LEU A 151 -5.94 -2.16 -10.41
C LEU A 151 -6.96 -2.91 -9.55
N ALA A 152 -7.08 -2.56 -8.26
CA ALA A 152 -8.05 -3.19 -7.36
C ALA A 152 -9.49 -2.97 -7.86
N LYS A 153 -9.87 -1.73 -8.17
CA LYS A 153 -11.20 -1.40 -8.71
C LYS A 153 -11.47 -2.08 -10.05
N THR A 154 -10.49 -2.12 -10.96
CA THR A 154 -10.63 -2.79 -12.27
C THR A 154 -10.79 -4.29 -12.11
N ALA A 155 -10.13 -4.91 -11.13
CA ALA A 155 -10.27 -6.32 -10.81
C ALA A 155 -11.63 -6.67 -10.18
N GLY A 156 -12.46 -5.68 -9.80
CA GLY A 156 -13.76 -5.90 -9.20
C GLY A 156 -13.75 -6.01 -7.67
N VAL A 157 -12.69 -5.50 -7.01
CA VAL A 157 -12.62 -5.42 -5.55
C VAL A 157 -13.74 -4.52 -5.02
N ALA A 158 -14.55 -5.03 -4.10
CA ALA A 158 -15.71 -4.32 -3.59
C ALA A 158 -15.33 -3.14 -2.66
N ARG A 159 -14.30 -3.33 -1.80
CA ARG A 159 -13.86 -2.31 -0.84
C ARG A 159 -12.36 -2.04 -0.96
N THR A 160 -12.01 -0.76 -1.12
CA THR A 160 -10.62 -0.28 -1.17
C THR A 160 -10.36 0.71 -0.05
N ALA A 161 -9.40 0.38 0.82
CA ALA A 161 -8.95 1.23 1.90
C ALA A 161 -7.53 1.75 1.63
N VAL A 162 -7.30 3.05 1.81
CA VAL A 162 -5.98 3.66 1.63
C VAL A 162 -5.43 4.10 2.99
N CYS A 163 -4.20 3.71 3.29
CA CYS A 163 -3.43 4.27 4.41
C CYS A 163 -2.26 5.09 3.88
N SER A 164 -2.16 6.35 4.30
CA SER A 164 -1.04 7.24 4.00
C SER A 164 -0.67 8.09 5.21
N PRO A 165 0.63 8.33 5.49
CA PRO A 165 1.05 9.18 6.58
C PRO A 165 0.41 10.57 6.48
N PRO A 166 -0.02 11.16 7.60
CA PRO A 166 -0.51 12.53 7.62
C PRO A 166 0.61 13.55 7.38
N LEU A 167 0.24 14.75 7.02
CA LEU A 167 1.13 15.92 7.09
C LEU A 167 1.46 16.25 8.58
N PRO A 168 2.51 17.04 8.86
CA PRO A 168 2.90 17.40 10.23
C PRO A 168 1.78 18.06 11.06
N ASN A 169 0.83 18.71 10.39
CA ASN A 169 -0.36 19.31 11.02
C ASN A 169 -1.53 18.34 11.21
N GLY A 170 -1.34 17.04 10.90
CA GLY A 170 -2.37 16.02 11.00
C GLY A 170 -3.36 15.94 9.83
N ALA A 171 -3.22 16.81 8.83
CA ALA A 171 -4.08 16.82 7.65
C ALA A 171 -3.70 15.76 6.62
N LEU A 172 -4.66 15.39 5.78
CA LEU A 172 -4.42 14.55 4.61
C LEU A 172 -3.64 15.34 3.54
N ASN A 173 -2.67 14.68 2.89
CA ASN A 173 -1.93 15.28 1.78
C ASN A 173 -2.89 15.58 0.61
N PRO A 174 -2.88 16.81 0.03
CA PRO A 174 -3.78 17.19 -1.07
C PRO A 174 -3.71 16.27 -2.29
N LEU A 175 -2.51 15.90 -2.73
CA LEU A 175 -2.33 15.02 -3.89
C LEU A 175 -2.85 13.59 -3.64
N VAL A 176 -2.71 13.10 -2.39
CA VAL A 176 -3.28 11.80 -1.99
C VAL A 176 -4.81 11.89 -1.98
N ALA A 177 -5.38 12.98 -1.47
CA ALA A 177 -6.84 13.21 -1.48
C ALA A 177 -7.41 13.27 -2.90
N ALA A 178 -6.72 13.99 -3.80
CA ALA A 178 -7.11 14.10 -5.20
C ALA A 178 -7.06 12.74 -5.92
N ALA A 179 -5.95 12.00 -5.76
CA ALA A 179 -5.80 10.67 -6.35
C ALA A 179 -6.84 9.68 -5.80
N ALA A 180 -7.12 9.70 -4.49
CA ALA A 180 -8.12 8.85 -3.88
C ALA A 180 -9.54 9.14 -4.43
N SER A 181 -9.87 10.41 -4.64
CA SER A 181 -11.14 10.83 -5.24
C SER A 181 -11.24 10.40 -6.70
N LEU A 182 -10.18 10.55 -7.50
CA LEU A 182 -10.12 10.13 -8.91
C LEU A 182 -10.22 8.60 -9.09
N CYS A 183 -9.71 7.84 -8.12
CA CYS A 183 -9.76 6.38 -8.12
C CYS A 183 -10.99 5.80 -7.43
N GLU A 184 -11.91 6.65 -6.94
CA GLU A 184 -13.14 6.24 -6.23
C GLU A 184 -12.84 5.30 -5.05
N VAL A 185 -11.80 5.66 -4.27
CA VAL A 185 -11.42 4.91 -3.07
C VAL A 185 -12.51 5.05 -1.99
N ASP A 186 -12.87 3.95 -1.35
CA ASP A 186 -13.98 3.93 -0.38
C ASP A 186 -13.57 4.58 0.94
N GLU A 187 -12.34 4.32 1.41
CA GLU A 187 -11.85 4.74 2.71
C GLU A 187 -10.41 5.27 2.63
N VAL A 188 -10.14 6.37 3.32
CA VAL A 188 -8.79 6.93 3.43
C VAL A 188 -8.44 7.16 4.90
N TYR A 189 -7.30 6.65 5.33
CA TYR A 189 -6.80 6.75 6.68
C TYR A 189 -5.46 7.50 6.72
N LYS A 190 -5.34 8.43 7.66
CA LYS A 190 -4.15 9.27 7.89
C LYS A 190 -3.15 8.54 8.78
N VAL A 191 -2.73 7.36 8.37
CA VAL A 191 -1.81 6.50 9.12
C VAL A 191 -0.72 5.99 8.20
N GLY A 192 0.53 6.09 8.65
CA GLY A 192 1.70 5.58 7.92
C GLY A 192 2.40 4.43 8.65
N GLY A 193 3.53 3.98 8.11
CA GLY A 193 4.43 3.05 8.76
C GLY A 193 3.89 1.63 8.99
N ALA A 194 4.57 0.89 9.85
CA ALA A 194 4.21 -0.48 10.22
C ALA A 194 2.85 -0.57 10.92
N GLN A 195 2.47 0.48 11.67
CA GLN A 195 1.19 0.55 12.37
C GLN A 195 0.00 0.61 11.39
N ALA A 196 0.17 1.22 10.19
CA ALA A 196 -0.85 1.22 9.16
C ALA A 196 -1.05 -0.19 8.58
N VAL A 197 0.04 -0.91 8.30
CA VAL A 197 -0.01 -2.29 7.81
C VAL A 197 -0.68 -3.20 8.84
N ALA A 198 -0.32 -3.08 10.12
CA ALA A 198 -0.93 -3.87 11.19
C ALA A 198 -2.42 -3.55 11.37
N ALA A 199 -2.82 -2.27 11.28
CA ALA A 199 -4.21 -1.86 11.37
C ALA A 199 -5.06 -2.41 10.21
N MET A 200 -4.54 -2.36 8.96
CA MET A 200 -5.21 -2.97 7.81
C MET A 200 -5.27 -4.51 7.91
N ALA A 201 -4.27 -5.14 8.53
CA ALA A 201 -4.23 -6.59 8.64
C ALA A 201 -5.20 -7.16 9.70
N TYR A 202 -5.24 -6.54 10.87
CA TYR A 202 -5.96 -7.08 12.03
C TYR A 202 -7.23 -6.31 12.39
N GLY A 203 -7.45 -5.18 11.75
CA GLY A 203 -8.52 -4.27 12.12
C GLY A 203 -8.22 -3.48 13.40
N THR A 204 -8.96 -2.40 13.57
CA THR A 204 -9.02 -1.59 14.79
C THR A 204 -10.45 -1.06 14.93
N GLU A 205 -10.72 -0.24 15.95
CA GLU A 205 -12.05 0.35 16.12
C GLU A 205 -12.42 1.31 14.95
N SER A 206 -11.43 1.90 14.27
CA SER A 206 -11.64 2.83 13.15
C SER A 206 -11.30 2.26 11.79
N ILE A 207 -10.53 1.19 11.71
CA ILE A 207 -10.02 0.61 10.46
C ILE A 207 -10.48 -0.84 10.38
N GLU A 208 -11.33 -1.13 9.42
CA GLU A 208 -11.78 -2.49 9.15
C GLU A 208 -10.67 -3.30 8.45
N PRO A 209 -10.43 -4.57 8.83
CA PRO A 209 -9.37 -5.38 8.21
C PRO A 209 -9.64 -5.63 6.73
N VAL A 210 -8.57 -5.93 5.98
CA VAL A 210 -8.63 -6.21 4.54
C VAL A 210 -8.07 -7.60 4.22
N ASP A 211 -8.43 -8.15 3.05
CA ASP A 211 -7.99 -9.47 2.63
C ASP A 211 -6.59 -9.44 1.97
N LYS A 212 -6.21 -8.30 1.41
CA LYS A 212 -4.91 -8.11 0.78
C LYS A 212 -4.37 -6.71 1.02
N ILE A 213 -3.06 -6.62 1.31
CA ILE A 213 -2.35 -5.34 1.40
C ILE A 213 -1.38 -5.20 0.23
N VAL A 214 -1.46 -4.07 -0.48
CA VAL A 214 -0.60 -3.72 -1.62
C VAL A 214 0.03 -2.34 -1.42
N GLY A 215 1.07 -2.05 -2.19
CA GLY A 215 1.72 -0.74 -2.23
C GLY A 215 3.16 -0.76 -1.69
N PRO A 216 4.02 0.14 -2.19
CA PRO A 216 5.43 0.23 -1.81
C PRO A 216 5.61 0.82 -0.41
N GLY A 217 6.71 0.49 0.24
CA GLY A 217 7.05 1.06 1.54
C GLY A 217 8.52 0.90 1.89
N GLY A 218 8.96 1.65 2.89
CA GLY A 218 10.31 1.53 3.44
C GLY A 218 10.50 0.24 4.26
N PRO A 219 11.70 0.03 4.84
CA PRO A 219 12.05 -1.24 5.52
C PRO A 219 11.06 -1.68 6.60
N TYR A 220 10.49 -0.75 7.36
CA TYR A 220 9.49 -1.06 8.40
C TYR A 220 8.16 -1.52 7.82
N VAL A 221 7.71 -0.94 6.70
CA VAL A 221 6.48 -1.35 6.00
C VAL A 221 6.68 -2.72 5.37
N LEU A 222 7.83 -2.94 4.74
CA LEU A 222 8.20 -4.23 4.18
C LEU A 222 8.24 -5.31 5.26
N ALA A 223 8.91 -5.04 6.39
CA ALA A 223 8.95 -5.96 7.52
C ALA A 223 7.54 -6.25 8.07
N ALA A 224 6.68 -5.22 8.18
CA ALA A 224 5.32 -5.40 8.65
C ALA A 224 4.52 -6.30 7.70
N LYS A 225 4.60 -6.07 6.39
CA LYS A 225 3.97 -6.94 5.38
C LYS A 225 4.44 -8.39 5.51
N GLN A 226 5.75 -8.62 5.65
CA GLN A 226 6.29 -9.96 5.86
C GLN A 226 5.79 -10.62 7.15
N ILE A 227 5.61 -9.85 8.23
CA ILE A 227 5.09 -10.38 9.49
C ILE A 227 3.63 -10.82 9.34
N VAL A 228 2.81 -10.02 8.67
CA VAL A 228 1.38 -10.28 8.51
C VAL A 228 1.05 -11.23 7.34
N SER A 229 2.03 -11.61 6.51
CA SER A 229 1.81 -12.43 5.31
C SER A 229 1.31 -13.85 5.58
N ASN A 230 1.39 -14.32 6.82
CA ASN A 230 0.78 -15.59 7.21
C ASN A 230 -0.74 -15.48 7.46
N ASP A 231 -1.24 -14.26 7.68
CA ASP A 231 -2.63 -14.01 8.07
C ASP A 231 -3.46 -13.45 6.91
N LEU A 232 -2.82 -12.77 5.93
CA LEU A 232 -3.49 -12.21 4.74
C LEU A 232 -2.54 -12.12 3.54
N ALA A 233 -3.11 -11.91 2.34
CA ALA A 233 -2.32 -11.77 1.12
C ALA A 233 -1.57 -10.42 1.07
N ILE A 234 -0.35 -10.45 0.50
CA ILE A 234 0.47 -9.25 0.28
C ILE A 234 1.04 -9.24 -1.16
N ASP A 235 1.68 -8.15 -1.56
CA ASP A 235 2.34 -7.94 -2.85
C ASP A 235 3.87 -7.97 -2.73
N LEU A 236 4.47 -9.03 -2.26
CA LEU A 236 5.92 -9.22 -2.20
C LEU A 236 6.43 -10.07 -3.35
#